data_e4c51d42812ae8ed1457dea1536828dd
#
_entry.id   e4c51d42812ae8ed1457dea1536828dd
#
_cell.length_a   1.000
_cell.length_b   1.000
_cell.length_c   1.000
_cell.angle_alpha   90.00
_cell.angle_beta   90.00
_cell.angle_gamma   90.00
#
_symmetry.space_group_name_H-M   'P 1'
#
loop_
_entity.id
_entity.type
_entity.pdbx_description
1 polymer ?
#
loop_
_entity_poly.entity_id
_entity_poly.type
_entity_poly.pdbx_seq_one_letter_code
_entity_poly.pdbx_strand_id
1 'polypeptide(L)'
;MNFQHTEDRRMLADSLNRYLSEKNSIECRHQSAEGTLGYSKALYAGLAELGAIGALFPEDAGGFGGTGFDVSVVFECLGRNLAVEPLLGALVVGQALIAAGTDAQRAQVEALVAGSTVAALAHDEPGSHYELSHVATTAKRTTEGWVLNGTKAVVPVGDSADLLLVSARTSGSAQDADGISLFLVPGTAAGLSKRGNGRIDGGRTAELTLANVAVGADAQLGTEGQGLAVLERISGHALLALAAESLGAMDVAKDQTLEYLRTRKQFGVPIGSFQALQHRMADLLLEVEQARSAVINAAAAVDETDRITREKALSAAKYSVGRIGTLVAEESIQMHGGIGMTWELPLSHYAKRLVMIDHQFGDEDHHLARFIALSQATAEV
;
A
#
# COMPACT_ATOMS: atom_id res chain seq x y z
N MET A 1 -19.70 17.07 -8.33
CA MET A 1 -19.24 16.19 -7.25
C MET A 1 -18.79 17.03 -6.06
N ASN A 2 -19.14 16.64 -4.84
CA ASN A 2 -18.59 17.28 -3.63
C ASN A 2 -17.40 16.42 -3.16
N PHE A 3 -16.20 16.97 -3.23
CA PHE A 3 -14.97 16.28 -2.81
C PHE A 3 -14.59 16.53 -1.35
N GLN A 4 -15.45 17.24 -0.59
CA GLN A 4 -15.22 17.45 0.84
C GLN A 4 -15.52 16.16 1.60
N HIS A 5 -14.66 15.84 2.56
CA HIS A 5 -14.92 14.73 3.46
C HIS A 5 -16.20 14.92 4.25
N THR A 6 -16.94 13.86 4.47
CA THR A 6 -18.08 13.83 5.40
C THR A 6 -17.62 14.16 6.82
N GLU A 7 -18.55 14.47 7.70
CA GLU A 7 -18.24 14.73 9.12
C GLU A 7 -17.57 13.51 9.76
N ASP A 8 -18.08 12.31 9.50
CA ASP A 8 -17.52 11.06 10.03
C ASP A 8 -16.07 10.84 9.57
N ARG A 9 -15.77 11.07 8.29
CA ARG A 9 -14.39 10.97 7.76
C ARG A 9 -13.45 11.99 8.39
N ARG A 10 -13.92 13.22 8.65
CA ARG A 10 -13.13 14.23 9.36
C ARG A 10 -12.86 13.82 10.80
N MET A 11 -13.88 13.32 11.52
CA MET A 11 -13.73 12.84 12.89
C MET A 11 -12.75 11.65 12.98
N LEU A 12 -12.83 10.73 12.03
CA LEU A 12 -11.88 9.61 11.91
C LEU A 12 -10.44 10.12 11.68
N ALA A 13 -10.25 11.02 10.70
CA ALA A 13 -8.95 11.60 10.40
C ALA A 13 -8.35 12.33 11.60
N ASP A 14 -9.14 13.16 12.31
CA ASP A 14 -8.70 13.89 13.50
C ASP A 14 -8.29 12.93 14.62
N SER A 15 -9.07 11.86 14.82
CA SER A 15 -8.78 10.84 15.84
C SER A 15 -7.50 10.07 15.54
N LEU A 16 -7.33 9.62 14.27
CA LEU A 16 -6.15 8.89 13.81
C LEU A 16 -4.90 9.78 13.87
N ASN A 17 -4.96 11.01 13.37
CA ASN A 17 -3.81 11.91 13.38
C ASN A 17 -3.38 12.24 14.81
N ARG A 18 -4.32 12.49 15.72
CA ARG A 18 -4.02 12.73 17.13
C ARG A 18 -3.36 11.51 17.77
N TYR A 19 -3.94 10.33 17.61
CA TYR A 19 -3.41 9.09 18.17
C TYR A 19 -1.99 8.80 17.66
N LEU A 20 -1.79 8.89 16.33
CA LEU A 20 -0.51 8.64 15.70
C LEU A 20 0.54 9.68 16.12
N SER A 21 0.20 10.97 16.18
CA SER A 21 1.14 12.00 16.62
C SER A 21 1.57 11.83 18.09
N GLU A 22 0.70 11.29 18.95
CA GLU A 22 1.02 11.01 20.36
C GLU A 22 1.81 9.71 20.57
N LYS A 23 1.55 8.66 19.76
CA LYS A 23 2.06 7.30 19.98
C LYS A 23 3.16 6.87 19.01
N ASN A 24 3.27 7.52 17.87
CA ASN A 24 4.24 7.18 16.80
C ASN A 24 5.27 8.30 16.60
N SER A 25 5.94 8.75 17.70
CA SER A 25 7.09 9.65 17.51
C SER A 25 8.15 9.01 16.62
N ILE A 26 9.04 9.81 16.04
CA ILE A 26 10.08 9.30 15.13
C ILE A 26 10.97 8.26 15.82
N GLU A 27 11.23 8.40 17.14
CA GLU A 27 11.99 7.47 17.95
C GLU A 27 11.21 6.15 18.16
N CYS A 28 9.90 6.23 18.46
CA CYS A 28 9.04 5.05 18.60
C CYS A 28 8.94 4.29 17.27
N ARG A 29 8.82 5.04 16.16
CA ARG A 29 8.83 4.47 14.82
C ARG A 29 10.14 3.74 14.51
N HIS A 30 11.31 4.33 14.83
CA HIS A 30 12.60 3.68 14.61
C HIS A 30 12.71 2.40 15.43
N GLN A 31 12.37 2.43 16.71
CA GLN A 31 12.37 1.24 17.56
C GLN A 31 11.47 0.14 17.01
N SER A 32 10.28 0.49 16.50
CA SER A 32 9.35 -0.46 15.89
C SER A 32 9.89 -1.03 14.57
N ALA A 33 10.44 -0.18 13.71
CA ALA A 33 10.96 -0.57 12.39
C ALA A 33 12.22 -1.45 12.51
N GLU A 34 13.07 -1.22 13.51
CA GLU A 34 14.27 -2.01 13.80
C GLU A 34 13.94 -3.29 14.59
N GLY A 35 12.75 -3.38 15.16
CA GLY A 35 12.28 -4.55 15.88
C GLY A 35 12.08 -5.77 15.00
N THR A 36 11.96 -6.95 15.62
CA THR A 36 11.80 -8.24 14.92
C THR A 36 10.57 -8.31 14.03
N LEU A 37 9.50 -7.56 14.36
CA LEU A 37 8.25 -7.52 13.58
C LEU A 37 8.26 -6.43 12.52
N GLY A 38 9.05 -5.35 12.71
CA GLY A 38 9.08 -4.18 11.85
C GLY A 38 7.89 -3.23 12.02
N TYR A 39 7.04 -3.47 13.00
CA TYR A 39 5.89 -2.63 13.39
C TYR A 39 5.59 -2.80 14.89
N SER A 40 4.76 -1.91 15.45
CA SER A 40 4.31 -1.99 16.85
C SER A 40 2.95 -2.70 16.94
N LYS A 41 2.92 -3.86 17.65
CA LYS A 41 1.64 -4.54 17.93
C LYS A 41 0.66 -3.66 18.71
N ALA A 42 1.17 -2.86 19.64
CA ALA A 42 0.33 -1.98 20.45
C ALA A 42 -0.28 -0.85 19.60
N LEU A 43 0.53 -0.26 18.70
CA LEU A 43 0.04 0.77 17.78
C LEU A 43 -0.98 0.20 16.79
N TYR A 44 -0.71 -1.00 16.23
CA TYR A 44 -1.63 -1.68 15.33
C TYR A 44 -2.97 -2.01 16.00
N ALA A 45 -2.95 -2.54 17.24
CA ALA A 45 -4.17 -2.81 18.00
C ALA A 45 -4.95 -1.51 18.30
N GLY A 46 -4.28 -0.44 18.70
CA GLY A 46 -4.93 0.85 18.92
C GLY A 46 -5.52 1.48 17.66
N LEU A 47 -4.89 1.29 16.49
CA LEU A 47 -5.48 1.68 15.20
C LEU A 47 -6.74 0.87 14.88
N ALA A 48 -6.75 -0.43 15.19
CA ALA A 48 -7.94 -1.27 15.05
C ALA A 48 -9.07 -0.82 16.00
N GLU A 49 -8.77 -0.56 17.26
CA GLU A 49 -9.72 -0.06 18.28
C GLU A 49 -10.32 1.30 17.87
N LEU A 50 -9.54 2.18 17.25
CA LEU A 50 -9.99 3.46 16.72
C LEU A 50 -10.79 3.32 15.41
N GLY A 51 -10.91 2.11 14.86
CA GLY A 51 -11.68 1.84 13.67
C GLY A 51 -10.93 2.04 12.35
N ALA A 52 -9.60 2.26 12.37
CA ALA A 52 -8.84 2.46 11.13
C ALA A 52 -8.98 1.28 10.16
N ILE A 53 -8.99 0.04 10.67
CA ILE A 53 -9.15 -1.14 9.83
C ILE A 53 -10.62 -1.33 9.46
N GLY A 54 -11.56 -1.10 10.39
CA GLY A 54 -13.00 -1.18 10.12
C GLY A 54 -13.49 -0.22 9.03
N ALA A 55 -12.87 0.96 8.91
CA ALA A 55 -13.17 1.93 7.86
C ALA A 55 -12.78 1.45 6.44
N LEU A 56 -11.95 0.40 6.33
CA LEU A 56 -11.51 -0.15 5.04
C LEU A 56 -12.54 -1.11 4.42
N PHE A 57 -13.58 -1.49 5.17
CA PHE A 57 -14.53 -2.53 4.77
C PHE A 57 -15.97 -2.08 4.96
N PRO A 58 -16.92 -2.60 4.14
CA PRO A 58 -18.33 -2.29 4.27
C PRO A 58 -18.97 -2.99 5.50
N GLU A 59 -20.17 -2.55 5.87
CA GLU A 59 -20.89 -3.04 7.05
C GLU A 59 -21.18 -4.55 7.00
N ASP A 60 -21.52 -5.07 5.84
CA ASP A 60 -21.81 -6.50 5.64
C ASP A 60 -20.57 -7.40 5.75
N ALA A 61 -19.38 -6.82 5.76
CA ALA A 61 -18.11 -7.47 6.02
C ALA A 61 -17.54 -7.15 7.43
N GLY A 62 -18.34 -6.57 8.33
CA GLY A 62 -17.93 -6.23 9.69
C GLY A 62 -17.19 -4.90 9.83
N GLY A 63 -17.13 -4.09 8.77
CA GLY A 63 -16.61 -2.72 8.80
C GLY A 63 -17.71 -1.66 8.98
N PHE A 64 -17.42 -0.43 8.61
CA PHE A 64 -18.38 0.70 8.63
C PHE A 64 -18.08 1.74 7.54
N GLY A 65 -17.23 1.43 6.56
CA GLY A 65 -16.81 2.32 5.48
C GLY A 65 -16.70 1.58 4.15
N GLY A 66 -15.45 1.38 3.70
CA GLY A 66 -15.10 0.54 2.56
C GLY A 66 -15.15 1.21 1.21
N THR A 67 -15.55 2.49 1.12
CA THR A 67 -15.45 3.25 -0.13
C THR A 67 -14.01 3.72 -0.36
N GLY A 68 -13.67 4.04 -1.61
CA GLY A 68 -12.34 4.56 -1.93
C GLY A 68 -11.95 5.81 -1.13
N PHE A 69 -12.91 6.67 -0.78
CA PHE A 69 -12.66 7.83 0.07
C PHE A 69 -12.36 7.47 1.52
N ASP A 70 -12.94 6.39 2.06
CA ASP A 70 -12.64 5.93 3.42
C ASP A 70 -11.22 5.35 3.48
N VAL A 71 -10.85 4.55 2.48
CA VAL A 71 -9.48 4.05 2.30
C VAL A 71 -8.49 5.21 2.21
N SER A 72 -8.78 6.25 1.40
CA SER A 72 -7.91 7.41 1.25
C SER A 72 -7.67 8.15 2.56
N VAL A 73 -8.71 8.39 3.35
CA VAL A 73 -8.59 9.08 4.66
C VAL A 73 -7.67 8.33 5.61
N VAL A 74 -7.84 7.03 5.72
CA VAL A 74 -6.99 6.20 6.61
C VAL A 74 -5.54 6.25 6.16
N PHE A 75 -5.26 5.99 4.88
CA PHE A 75 -3.88 5.91 4.40
C PHE A 75 -3.20 7.28 4.31
N GLU A 76 -3.93 8.37 4.07
CA GLU A 76 -3.39 9.72 4.20
C GLU A 76 -2.91 10.00 5.64
N CYS A 77 -3.68 9.60 6.66
CA CYS A 77 -3.26 9.70 8.05
C CYS A 77 -2.00 8.87 8.36
N LEU A 78 -1.90 7.63 7.80
CA LEU A 78 -0.71 6.81 7.94
C LEU A 78 0.52 7.48 7.32
N GLY A 79 0.39 8.04 6.11
CA GLY A 79 1.45 8.75 5.42
C GLY A 79 1.92 10.00 6.15
N ARG A 80 1.00 10.80 6.67
CA ARG A 80 1.31 11.99 7.48
C ARG A 80 2.14 11.67 8.72
N ASN A 81 1.97 10.48 9.28
CA ASN A 81 2.62 10.05 10.52
C ASN A 81 3.69 8.96 10.30
N LEU A 82 4.05 8.64 9.05
CA LEU A 82 5.01 7.59 8.68
C LEU A 82 4.73 6.25 9.39
N ALA A 83 3.48 5.87 9.56
CA ALA A 83 3.10 4.62 10.20
C ALA A 83 3.53 3.42 9.34
N VAL A 84 4.10 2.40 9.98
CA VAL A 84 4.62 1.18 9.32
C VAL A 84 3.76 -0.06 9.59
N GLU A 85 2.65 0.14 10.29
CA GLU A 85 1.70 -0.90 10.68
C GLU A 85 1.04 -1.55 9.46
N PRO A 86 0.75 -2.87 9.50
CA PRO A 86 0.40 -3.68 8.32
C PRO A 86 -1.06 -3.52 7.82
N LEU A 87 -1.58 -2.28 7.77
CA LEU A 87 -2.94 -2.01 7.31
C LEU A 87 -3.13 -2.32 5.80
N LEU A 88 -2.06 -2.15 4.99
CA LEU A 88 -2.13 -2.48 3.56
C LEU A 88 -2.41 -3.97 3.34
N GLY A 89 -1.79 -4.85 4.12
CA GLY A 89 -2.05 -6.28 4.06
C GLY A 89 -3.49 -6.63 4.47
N ALA A 90 -3.99 -6.00 5.54
CA ALA A 90 -5.38 -6.16 5.97
C ALA A 90 -6.37 -5.73 4.87
N LEU A 91 -6.15 -4.55 4.25
CA LEU A 91 -6.97 -4.06 3.14
C LEU A 91 -6.99 -5.06 1.98
N VAL A 92 -5.82 -5.43 1.46
CA VAL A 92 -5.70 -6.23 0.23
C VAL A 92 -6.26 -7.65 0.42
N VAL A 93 -5.93 -8.30 1.54
CA VAL A 93 -6.42 -9.65 1.83
C VAL A 93 -7.91 -9.62 2.18
N GLY A 94 -8.36 -8.64 2.95
CA GLY A 94 -9.78 -8.47 3.26
C GLY A 94 -10.63 -8.23 2.01
N GLN A 95 -10.18 -7.38 1.09
CA GLN A 95 -10.86 -7.15 -0.20
C GLN A 95 -10.90 -8.43 -1.05
N ALA A 96 -9.85 -9.26 -1.02
CA ALA A 96 -9.88 -10.55 -1.71
C ALA A 96 -10.91 -11.52 -1.10
N LEU A 97 -10.98 -11.60 0.23
CA LEU A 97 -11.96 -12.40 0.95
C LEU A 97 -13.39 -11.96 0.62
N ILE A 98 -13.66 -10.67 0.57
CA ILE A 98 -14.98 -10.11 0.21
C ILE A 98 -15.31 -10.42 -1.26
N ALA A 99 -14.37 -10.21 -2.17
CA ALA A 99 -14.62 -10.34 -3.61
C ALA A 99 -14.83 -11.78 -4.08
N ALA A 100 -14.12 -12.76 -3.47
CA ALA A 100 -14.06 -14.12 -3.98
C ALA A 100 -14.23 -15.22 -2.92
N GLY A 101 -14.33 -14.86 -1.64
CA GLY A 101 -14.42 -15.84 -0.55
C GLY A 101 -15.77 -16.50 -0.41
N THR A 102 -15.77 -17.74 0.10
CA THR A 102 -16.95 -18.38 0.67
C THR A 102 -17.38 -17.65 1.96
N ASP A 103 -18.58 -17.91 2.47
CA ASP A 103 -19.06 -17.28 3.71
C ASP A 103 -18.09 -17.51 4.89
N ALA A 104 -17.51 -18.71 5.01
CA ALA A 104 -16.53 -19.05 6.04
C ALA A 104 -15.20 -18.26 5.86
N GLN A 105 -14.80 -18.02 4.62
CA GLN A 105 -13.60 -17.22 4.33
C GLN A 105 -13.86 -15.72 4.57
N ARG A 106 -15.04 -15.22 4.18
CA ARG A 106 -15.46 -13.81 4.43
C ARG A 106 -15.51 -13.50 5.93
N ALA A 107 -15.95 -14.45 6.76
CA ALA A 107 -15.97 -14.28 8.22
C ALA A 107 -14.57 -14.00 8.81
N GLN A 108 -13.48 -14.34 8.12
CA GLN A 108 -12.13 -14.00 8.57
C GLN A 108 -11.82 -12.49 8.52
N VAL A 109 -12.60 -11.69 7.79
CA VAL A 109 -12.48 -10.22 7.77
C VAL A 109 -12.68 -9.63 9.16
N GLU A 110 -13.55 -10.23 10.01
CA GLU A 110 -13.75 -9.79 11.40
C GLU A 110 -12.44 -9.81 12.20
N ALA A 111 -11.60 -10.85 12.01
CA ALA A 111 -10.32 -10.95 12.70
C ALA A 111 -9.30 -9.91 12.19
N LEU A 112 -9.38 -9.52 10.91
CA LEU A 112 -8.60 -8.40 10.35
C LEU A 112 -9.05 -7.07 10.95
N VAL A 113 -10.36 -6.82 10.97
CA VAL A 113 -10.96 -5.59 11.53
C VAL A 113 -10.61 -5.43 13.01
N ALA A 114 -10.64 -6.51 13.77
CA ALA A 114 -10.24 -6.52 15.18
C ALA A 114 -8.72 -6.35 15.40
N GLY A 115 -7.90 -6.32 14.34
CA GLY A 115 -6.45 -6.27 14.45
C GLY A 115 -5.80 -7.50 15.09
N SER A 116 -6.55 -8.59 15.22
CA SER A 116 -6.07 -9.84 15.83
C SER A 116 -5.33 -10.75 14.86
N THR A 117 -5.49 -10.52 13.56
CA THR A 117 -4.82 -11.26 12.47
C THR A 117 -4.05 -10.28 11.59
N VAL A 118 -2.77 -10.54 11.40
CA VAL A 118 -1.94 -9.84 10.42
C VAL A 118 -1.91 -10.62 9.13
N ALA A 119 -2.35 -10.01 8.04
CA ALA A 119 -2.39 -10.64 6.73
C ALA A 119 -1.40 -9.99 5.74
N ALA A 120 -0.93 -10.78 4.76
CA ALA A 120 -0.07 -10.29 3.69
C ALA A 120 -0.41 -10.94 2.35
N LEU A 121 -0.28 -10.16 1.27
CA LEU A 121 -0.33 -10.68 -0.10
C LEU A 121 1.06 -11.17 -0.51
N ALA A 122 1.15 -12.46 -0.84
CA ALA A 122 2.34 -13.11 -1.37
C ALA A 122 2.13 -13.41 -2.87
N HIS A 123 2.38 -12.39 -3.70
CA HIS A 123 2.17 -12.45 -5.14
C HIS A 123 3.49 -12.30 -5.92
N ASP A 124 4.24 -11.23 -5.68
CA ASP A 124 5.46 -10.94 -6.42
C ASP A 124 6.47 -12.08 -6.36
N GLU A 125 7.15 -12.32 -7.47
CA GLU A 125 8.17 -13.35 -7.63
C GLU A 125 9.46 -12.77 -8.21
N PRO A 126 10.62 -13.41 -7.99
CA PRO A 126 11.83 -12.98 -8.67
C PRO A 126 11.64 -12.94 -10.19
N GLY A 127 11.87 -11.76 -10.80
CA GLY A 127 11.73 -11.57 -12.25
C GLY A 127 10.32 -11.26 -12.74
N SER A 128 9.34 -11.03 -11.87
CA SER A 128 7.98 -10.65 -12.28
C SER A 128 7.89 -9.24 -12.90
N HIS A 129 8.80 -8.33 -12.52
CA HIS A 129 8.85 -6.96 -13.05
C HIS A 129 7.48 -6.26 -13.06
N TYR A 130 6.71 -6.41 -11.96
CA TYR A 130 5.35 -5.86 -11.76
C TYR A 130 4.23 -6.50 -12.60
N GLU A 131 4.53 -7.52 -13.41
CA GLU A 131 3.51 -8.20 -14.22
C GLU A 131 2.63 -9.11 -13.37
N LEU A 132 1.35 -8.74 -13.20
CA LEU A 132 0.38 -9.50 -12.39
C LEU A 132 0.12 -10.92 -12.93
N SER A 133 0.30 -11.16 -14.22
CA SER A 133 0.14 -12.49 -14.82
C SER A 133 1.37 -13.38 -14.57
N HIS A 134 2.52 -12.81 -14.16
CA HIS A 134 3.73 -13.61 -13.94
C HIS A 134 3.65 -14.37 -12.61
N VAL A 135 3.32 -15.65 -12.67
CA VAL A 135 3.27 -16.56 -11.52
C VAL A 135 3.92 -17.89 -11.89
N ALA A 136 5.13 -18.16 -11.37
CA ALA A 136 5.85 -19.42 -11.54
C ALA A 136 5.64 -20.39 -10.35
N THR A 137 5.24 -19.88 -9.17
CA THR A 137 4.79 -20.71 -8.04
C THR A 137 3.65 -21.60 -8.49
N THR A 138 3.71 -22.90 -8.21
CA THR A 138 2.72 -23.89 -8.65
C THR A 138 1.87 -24.39 -7.51
N ALA A 139 0.62 -24.72 -7.80
CA ALA A 139 -0.27 -25.45 -6.92
C ALA A 139 -0.77 -26.71 -7.63
N LYS A 140 -0.58 -27.88 -7.00
CA LYS A 140 -1.02 -29.17 -7.54
C LYS A 140 -2.12 -29.73 -6.65
N ARG A 141 -3.23 -30.14 -7.28
CA ARG A 141 -4.35 -30.77 -6.57
C ARG A 141 -3.95 -32.16 -6.07
N THR A 142 -4.37 -32.48 -4.87
CA THR A 142 -4.24 -33.79 -4.22
C THR A 142 -5.61 -34.31 -3.75
N THR A 143 -5.66 -35.47 -3.17
CA THR A 143 -6.90 -36.05 -2.58
C THR A 143 -7.38 -35.25 -1.35
N GLU A 144 -6.48 -34.53 -0.66
CA GLU A 144 -6.77 -33.81 0.60
C GLU A 144 -6.82 -32.30 0.41
N GLY A 145 -6.49 -31.78 -0.79
CA GLY A 145 -6.47 -30.35 -1.06
C GLY A 145 -5.41 -29.99 -2.11
N TRP A 146 -4.45 -29.15 -1.72
CA TRP A 146 -3.43 -28.62 -2.62
C TRP A 146 -2.02 -28.69 -2.03
N VAL A 147 -1.03 -28.82 -2.89
CA VAL A 147 0.38 -28.71 -2.54
C VAL A 147 1.02 -27.57 -3.34
N LEU A 148 1.55 -26.57 -2.65
CA LEU A 148 2.17 -25.38 -3.23
C LEU A 148 3.69 -25.50 -3.21
N ASN A 149 4.33 -25.13 -4.33
CA ASN A 149 5.78 -25.08 -4.49
C ASN A 149 6.20 -23.83 -5.26
N GLY A 150 7.16 -23.08 -4.76
CA GLY A 150 7.68 -21.87 -5.41
C GLY A 150 8.32 -20.89 -4.46
N THR A 151 8.49 -19.65 -4.93
CA THR A 151 9.15 -18.58 -4.18
C THR A 151 8.36 -17.28 -4.36
N LYS A 152 8.17 -16.52 -3.29
CA LYS A 152 7.60 -15.18 -3.32
C LYS A 152 8.65 -14.18 -2.82
N ALA A 153 8.71 -13.03 -3.47
CA ALA A 153 9.66 -11.97 -3.15
C ALA A 153 8.96 -10.73 -2.61
N VAL A 154 9.67 -9.96 -1.81
CA VAL A 154 9.27 -8.62 -1.35
C VAL A 154 7.87 -8.58 -0.69
N VAL A 155 7.48 -9.66 0.00
CA VAL A 155 6.18 -9.74 0.67
C VAL A 155 6.18 -8.83 1.92
N PRO A 156 5.42 -7.72 1.95
CA PRO A 156 5.38 -6.84 3.12
C PRO A 156 4.89 -7.62 4.35
N VAL A 157 5.59 -7.47 5.47
CA VAL A 157 5.38 -8.20 6.74
C VAL A 157 5.23 -9.73 6.61
N GLY A 158 5.69 -10.31 5.51
CA GLY A 158 5.53 -11.74 5.23
C GLY A 158 6.18 -12.66 6.26
N ASP A 159 7.23 -12.18 6.94
CA ASP A 159 7.91 -12.93 8.01
C ASP A 159 7.07 -13.01 9.30
N SER A 160 6.19 -12.04 9.55
CA SER A 160 5.36 -11.95 10.75
C SER A 160 3.86 -12.13 10.49
N ALA A 161 3.43 -12.29 9.23
CA ALA A 161 2.04 -12.51 8.88
C ALA A 161 1.50 -13.83 9.43
N ASP A 162 0.27 -13.78 9.99
CA ASP A 162 -0.50 -14.94 10.45
C ASP A 162 -1.19 -15.63 9.28
N LEU A 163 -1.64 -14.84 8.29
CA LEU A 163 -2.34 -15.29 7.10
C LEU A 163 -1.67 -14.74 5.84
N LEU A 164 -1.39 -15.61 4.88
CA LEU A 164 -0.85 -15.25 3.57
C LEU A 164 -1.88 -15.53 2.49
N LEU A 165 -2.17 -14.55 1.64
CA LEU A 165 -2.86 -14.78 0.36
C LEU A 165 -1.80 -15.04 -0.70
N VAL A 166 -1.69 -16.30 -1.14
CA VAL A 166 -0.65 -16.75 -2.07
C VAL A 166 -1.24 -16.98 -3.45
N SER A 167 -0.67 -16.35 -4.47
CA SER A 167 -0.97 -16.69 -5.87
C SER A 167 -0.14 -17.88 -6.32
N ALA A 168 -0.77 -18.83 -7.02
CA ALA A 168 -0.07 -19.98 -7.57
C ALA A 168 -0.70 -20.44 -8.88
N ARG A 169 0.10 -21.06 -9.74
CA ARG A 169 -0.28 -21.59 -11.05
C ARG A 169 -0.89 -22.98 -10.89
N THR A 170 -2.15 -23.14 -11.28
CA THR A 170 -2.83 -24.43 -11.33
C THR A 170 -2.85 -25.02 -12.73
N SER A 171 -2.70 -24.18 -13.77
CA SER A 171 -2.58 -24.59 -15.17
C SER A 171 -1.86 -23.53 -16.00
N GLY A 172 -1.46 -23.87 -17.21
CA GLY A 172 -0.78 -22.96 -18.14
C GLY A 172 0.69 -22.68 -17.80
N SER A 173 1.27 -21.71 -18.51
CA SER A 173 2.65 -21.23 -18.32
C SER A 173 2.73 -20.07 -17.34
N ALA A 174 3.94 -19.72 -16.89
CA ALA A 174 4.16 -18.69 -15.86
C ALA A 174 3.64 -17.29 -16.23
N GLN A 175 3.45 -16.99 -17.52
CA GLN A 175 3.03 -15.68 -18.02
C GLN A 175 1.60 -15.64 -18.55
N ASP A 176 0.89 -16.78 -18.56
CA ASP A 176 -0.47 -16.83 -19.07
C ASP A 176 -1.42 -16.06 -18.13
N ALA A 177 -2.38 -15.35 -18.70
CA ALA A 177 -3.41 -14.65 -17.93
C ALA A 177 -4.32 -15.63 -17.18
N ASP A 178 -4.67 -16.74 -17.81
CA ASP A 178 -5.47 -17.81 -17.23
C ASP A 178 -4.60 -18.80 -16.44
N GLY A 179 -5.20 -19.51 -15.47
CA GLY A 179 -4.54 -20.58 -14.72
C GLY A 179 -3.89 -20.14 -13.41
N ILE A 180 -4.05 -18.88 -13.00
CA ILE A 180 -3.69 -18.40 -11.66
C ILE A 180 -4.81 -18.69 -10.69
N SER A 181 -4.48 -19.28 -9.54
CA SER A 181 -5.39 -19.48 -8.41
C SER A 181 -4.84 -18.83 -7.15
N LEU A 182 -5.73 -18.52 -6.22
CA LEU A 182 -5.39 -17.88 -4.96
C LEU A 182 -5.60 -18.83 -3.80
N PHE A 183 -4.71 -18.82 -2.82
CA PHE A 183 -4.74 -19.72 -1.67
C PHE A 183 -4.51 -18.96 -0.37
N LEU A 184 -5.33 -19.24 0.63
CA LEU A 184 -5.13 -18.80 2.01
C LEU A 184 -4.18 -19.78 2.69
N VAL A 185 -2.99 -19.30 3.05
CA VAL A 185 -1.93 -20.14 3.64
C VAL A 185 -1.64 -19.61 5.05
N PRO A 186 -1.77 -20.44 6.10
CA PRO A 186 -1.34 -20.02 7.43
C PRO A 186 0.13 -19.66 7.47
N GLY A 187 0.48 -18.58 8.17
CA GLY A 187 1.87 -18.12 8.30
C GLY A 187 2.80 -19.14 8.99
N THR A 188 2.22 -20.15 9.63
CA THR A 188 2.94 -21.25 10.31
C THR A 188 2.89 -22.57 9.54
N ALA A 189 2.44 -22.57 8.27
CA ALA A 189 2.30 -23.78 7.46
C ALA A 189 3.63 -24.55 7.35
N ALA A 190 3.54 -25.88 7.47
CA ALA A 190 4.71 -26.74 7.27
C ALA A 190 5.22 -26.62 5.83
N GLY A 191 6.53 -26.54 5.66
CA GLY A 191 7.16 -26.35 4.35
C GLY A 191 7.28 -24.89 3.90
N LEU A 192 6.74 -23.92 4.66
CA LEU A 192 6.91 -22.51 4.44
C LEU A 192 8.16 -22.01 5.17
N SER A 193 9.13 -21.47 4.42
CA SER A 193 10.31 -20.79 4.96
C SER A 193 10.21 -19.30 4.69
N LYS A 194 10.62 -18.48 5.66
CA LYS A 194 10.52 -17.02 5.63
C LYS A 194 11.87 -16.38 5.90
N ARG A 195 12.32 -15.50 5.02
CA ARG A 195 13.54 -14.68 5.22
C ARG A 195 13.15 -13.21 5.24
N GLY A 196 13.03 -12.64 6.44
CA GLY A 196 12.69 -11.24 6.63
C GLY A 196 13.87 -10.30 6.43
N ASN A 197 13.62 -9.14 5.83
CA ASN A 197 14.58 -8.06 5.60
C ASN A 197 13.95 -6.72 6.02
N GLY A 198 14.76 -5.87 6.68
CA GLY A 198 14.36 -4.49 6.96
C GLY A 198 14.36 -3.65 5.69
N ARG A 199 13.42 -2.71 5.58
CA ARG A 199 13.34 -1.75 4.47
C ARG A 199 13.99 -0.43 4.86
N ILE A 200 14.48 0.31 3.87
CA ILE A 200 15.14 1.61 4.09
C ILE A 200 14.18 2.69 4.59
N ASP A 201 12.90 2.56 4.25
CA ASP A 201 11.81 3.45 4.65
C ASP A 201 11.11 3.01 5.95
N GLY A 202 11.62 2.00 6.62
CA GLY A 202 11.04 1.36 7.80
C GLY A 202 10.11 0.20 7.45
N GLY A 203 9.75 -0.60 8.48
CA GLY A 203 9.02 -1.83 8.27
C GLY A 203 9.86 -2.96 7.70
N ARG A 204 9.22 -4.07 7.34
CA ARG A 204 9.89 -5.28 6.86
C ARG A 204 9.20 -5.86 5.64
N THR A 205 9.99 -6.59 4.85
CA THR A 205 9.52 -7.49 3.79
C THR A 205 10.13 -8.86 4.00
N ALA A 206 9.57 -9.88 3.36
CA ALA A 206 10.14 -11.22 3.38
C ALA A 206 10.22 -11.83 1.99
N GLU A 207 11.21 -12.69 1.81
CA GLU A 207 11.20 -13.73 0.79
C GLU A 207 10.59 -14.98 1.40
N LEU A 208 9.64 -15.58 0.69
CA LEU A 208 8.96 -16.80 1.11
C LEU A 208 9.32 -17.93 0.16
N THR A 209 9.70 -19.07 0.72
CA THR A 209 9.91 -20.31 -0.04
C THR A 209 8.87 -21.33 0.39
N LEU A 210 8.10 -21.80 -0.58
CA LEU A 210 7.11 -22.85 -0.39
C LEU A 210 7.71 -24.17 -0.91
N ALA A 211 7.94 -25.12 -0.02
CA ALA A 211 8.50 -26.43 -0.32
C ALA A 211 7.49 -27.50 0.12
N ASN A 212 6.63 -27.95 -0.81
CA ASN A 212 5.55 -28.88 -0.57
C ASN A 212 4.58 -28.41 0.55
N VAL A 213 4.20 -27.15 0.52
CA VAL A 213 3.23 -26.59 1.47
C VAL A 213 1.86 -27.18 1.17
N ALA A 214 1.37 -28.04 2.06
CA ALA A 214 0.06 -28.68 1.94
C ALA A 214 -1.02 -27.80 2.60
N VAL A 215 -2.11 -27.55 1.87
CA VAL A 215 -3.29 -26.84 2.38
C VAL A 215 -4.57 -27.58 1.99
N GLY A 216 -5.62 -27.43 2.79
CA GLY A 216 -6.92 -28.04 2.53
C GLY A 216 -7.59 -27.53 1.25
N ALA A 217 -8.62 -28.22 0.80
CA ALA A 217 -9.41 -27.80 -0.36
C ALA A 217 -10.10 -26.44 -0.13
N ASP A 218 -10.44 -26.14 1.11
CA ASP A 218 -11.04 -24.89 1.58
C ASP A 218 -10.08 -23.69 1.62
N ALA A 219 -8.78 -23.92 1.43
CA ALA A 219 -7.79 -22.85 1.33
C ALA A 219 -7.85 -22.11 -0.01
N GLN A 220 -8.43 -22.72 -1.05
CA GLN A 220 -8.59 -22.04 -2.35
C GLN A 220 -9.60 -20.90 -2.23
N LEU A 221 -9.20 -19.70 -2.68
CA LEU A 221 -10.04 -18.51 -2.73
C LEU A 221 -10.55 -18.29 -4.15
N GLY A 222 -11.85 -18.24 -4.33
CA GLY A 222 -12.49 -18.04 -5.62
C GLY A 222 -12.41 -19.26 -6.54
N THR A 223 -12.56 -19.04 -7.84
CA THR A 223 -12.57 -20.09 -8.87
C THR A 223 -11.15 -20.45 -9.30
N GLU A 224 -10.87 -21.75 -9.42
CA GLU A 224 -9.59 -22.26 -9.94
C GLU A 224 -9.26 -21.66 -11.30
N GLY A 225 -8.03 -21.17 -11.45
CA GLY A 225 -7.51 -20.60 -12.69
C GLY A 225 -7.96 -19.18 -13.00
N GLN A 226 -8.84 -18.56 -12.19
CA GLN A 226 -9.39 -17.21 -12.43
C GLN A 226 -8.90 -16.15 -11.42
N GLY A 227 -7.78 -16.38 -10.76
CA GLY A 227 -7.26 -15.50 -9.71
C GLY A 227 -6.77 -14.14 -10.23
N LEU A 228 -6.43 -13.99 -11.51
CA LEU A 228 -5.89 -12.74 -12.05
C LEU A 228 -6.87 -11.56 -11.90
N ALA A 229 -8.16 -11.78 -12.15
CA ALA A 229 -9.16 -10.73 -12.00
C ALA A 229 -9.29 -10.25 -10.54
N VAL A 230 -9.17 -11.17 -9.59
CA VAL A 230 -9.16 -10.83 -8.16
C VAL A 230 -7.87 -10.07 -7.81
N LEU A 231 -6.71 -10.54 -8.29
CA LEU A 231 -5.43 -9.84 -8.08
C LEU A 231 -5.47 -8.41 -8.63
N GLU A 232 -5.98 -8.21 -9.84
CA GLU A 232 -6.12 -6.88 -10.42
C GLU A 232 -6.99 -5.97 -9.54
N ARG A 233 -8.13 -6.49 -9.08
CA ARG A 233 -9.05 -5.73 -8.23
C ARG A 233 -8.41 -5.31 -6.89
N ILE A 234 -7.79 -6.25 -6.19
CA ILE A 234 -7.15 -5.96 -4.89
C ILE A 234 -5.90 -5.09 -5.04
N SER A 235 -5.15 -5.23 -6.13
CA SER A 235 -4.06 -4.33 -6.48
C SER A 235 -4.56 -2.91 -6.69
N GLY A 236 -5.74 -2.72 -7.27
CA GLY A 236 -6.38 -1.42 -7.41
C GLY A 236 -6.61 -0.72 -6.06
N HIS A 237 -7.08 -1.44 -5.05
CA HIS A 237 -7.21 -0.91 -3.69
C HIS A 237 -5.83 -0.60 -3.07
N ALA A 238 -4.81 -1.43 -3.33
CA ALA A 238 -3.44 -1.15 -2.88
C ALA A 238 -2.87 0.12 -3.53
N LEU A 239 -3.09 0.32 -4.83
CA LEU A 239 -2.66 1.53 -5.55
C LEU A 239 -3.28 2.79 -4.96
N LEU A 240 -4.59 2.77 -4.68
CA LEU A 240 -5.28 3.88 -4.01
C LEU A 240 -4.71 4.15 -2.63
N ALA A 241 -4.53 3.11 -1.82
CA ALA A 241 -3.99 3.21 -0.47
C ALA A 241 -2.58 3.83 -0.46
N LEU A 242 -1.68 3.34 -1.32
CA LEU A 242 -0.33 3.87 -1.48
C LEU A 242 -0.32 5.30 -2.03
N ALA A 243 -1.23 5.64 -2.94
CA ALA A 243 -1.36 6.99 -3.47
C ALA A 243 -1.81 7.98 -2.37
N ALA A 244 -2.76 7.59 -1.54
CA ALA A 244 -3.22 8.39 -0.41
C ALA A 244 -2.12 8.52 0.67
N GLU A 245 -1.40 7.45 0.98
CA GLU A 245 -0.25 7.48 1.89
C GLU A 245 0.84 8.43 1.39
N SER A 246 1.16 8.36 0.10
CA SER A 246 2.12 9.26 -0.54
C SER A 246 1.69 10.72 -0.40
N LEU A 247 0.41 11.02 -0.64
CA LEU A 247 -0.14 12.38 -0.49
C LEU A 247 0.02 12.89 0.94
N GLY A 248 -0.31 12.08 1.96
CA GLY A 248 -0.11 12.43 3.35
C GLY A 248 1.35 12.74 3.69
N ALA A 249 2.28 11.92 3.18
CA ALA A 249 3.71 12.14 3.35
C ALA A 249 4.22 13.40 2.62
N MET A 250 3.73 13.67 1.39
CA MET A 250 4.04 14.88 0.64
C MET A 250 3.59 16.14 1.37
N ASP A 251 2.39 16.13 1.95
CA ASP A 251 1.87 17.27 2.71
C ASP A 251 2.80 17.63 3.88
N VAL A 252 3.27 16.65 4.63
CA VAL A 252 4.18 16.90 5.75
C VAL A 252 5.54 17.38 5.26
N ALA A 253 6.11 16.77 4.23
CA ALA A 253 7.38 17.20 3.65
C ALA A 253 7.30 18.64 3.14
N LYS A 254 6.22 18.99 2.44
CA LYS A 254 5.90 20.34 1.97
C LYS A 254 5.81 21.35 3.14
N ASP A 255 5.03 21.02 4.17
CA ASP A 255 4.80 21.91 5.31
C ASP A 255 6.10 22.15 6.10
N GLN A 256 6.90 21.10 6.36
CA GLN A 256 8.20 21.20 7.02
C GLN A 256 9.18 22.05 6.20
N THR A 257 9.17 21.89 4.88
CA THR A 257 10.03 22.68 3.98
C THR A 257 9.63 24.15 4.00
N LEU A 258 8.34 24.45 3.91
CA LEU A 258 7.85 25.82 3.97
C LEU A 258 8.22 26.51 5.29
N GLU A 259 8.08 25.80 6.42
CA GLU A 259 8.45 26.31 7.74
C GLU A 259 9.97 26.53 7.86
N TYR A 260 10.77 25.60 7.33
CA TYR A 260 12.22 25.77 7.30
C TYR A 260 12.65 27.01 6.49
N LEU A 261 12.05 27.23 5.31
CA LEU A 261 12.33 28.41 4.49
C LEU A 261 11.98 29.72 5.20
N ARG A 262 10.94 29.72 6.05
CA ARG A 262 10.51 30.90 6.81
C ARG A 262 11.40 31.20 8.03
N THR A 263 11.96 30.17 8.63
CA THR A 263 12.67 30.28 9.92
C THR A 263 14.19 30.29 9.77
N ARG A 264 14.74 29.54 8.80
CA ARG A 264 16.19 29.46 8.57
C ARG A 264 16.74 30.78 8.03
N LYS A 265 17.74 31.34 8.71
CA LYS A 265 18.39 32.58 8.29
C LYS A 265 19.77 32.31 7.73
N GLN A 266 20.08 32.95 6.58
CA GLN A 266 21.40 33.09 5.98
C GLN A 266 21.51 34.48 5.37
N PHE A 267 22.71 35.04 5.29
CA PHE A 267 22.96 36.38 4.78
C PHE A 267 22.11 37.49 5.45
N GLY A 268 21.76 37.26 6.73
CA GLY A 268 20.98 38.21 7.54
C GLY A 268 19.45 38.16 7.38
N VAL A 269 18.93 37.34 6.48
CA VAL A 269 17.50 37.24 6.18
C VAL A 269 17.02 35.78 6.22
N PRO A 270 15.70 35.50 6.36
CA PRO A 270 15.15 34.18 6.11
C PRO A 270 15.42 33.71 4.68
N ILE A 271 15.83 32.45 4.49
CA ILE A 271 16.21 31.97 3.15
C ILE A 271 15.00 31.93 2.19
N GLY A 272 13.77 31.82 2.68
CA GLY A 272 12.55 31.94 1.88
C GLY A 272 12.32 33.34 1.25
N SER A 273 13.14 34.35 1.58
CA SER A 273 13.09 35.64 0.90
C SER A 273 13.79 35.63 -0.49
N PHE A 274 14.58 34.58 -0.79
CA PHE A 274 15.24 34.45 -2.08
C PHE A 274 14.31 33.91 -3.14
N GLN A 275 14.14 34.63 -4.26
CA GLN A 275 13.21 34.24 -5.34
C GLN A 275 13.45 32.82 -5.89
N ALA A 276 14.72 32.38 -5.98
CA ALA A 276 15.03 31.01 -6.44
C ALA A 276 14.35 29.92 -5.58
N LEU A 277 14.27 30.13 -4.26
CA LEU A 277 13.59 29.18 -3.36
C LEU A 277 12.07 29.37 -3.37
N GLN A 278 11.59 30.60 -3.57
CA GLN A 278 10.16 30.88 -3.71
C GLN A 278 9.57 30.18 -4.95
N HIS A 279 10.27 30.23 -6.09
CA HIS A 279 9.84 29.59 -7.32
C HIS A 279 9.81 28.07 -7.16
N ARG A 280 10.87 27.47 -6.62
CA ARG A 280 10.89 26.03 -6.33
C ARG A 280 9.75 25.58 -5.42
N MET A 281 9.49 26.36 -4.35
CA MET A 281 8.39 26.06 -3.43
C MET A 281 7.03 26.22 -4.09
N ALA A 282 6.84 27.21 -4.97
CA ALA A 282 5.61 27.40 -5.73
C ALA A 282 5.35 26.21 -6.69
N ASP A 283 6.37 25.75 -7.40
CA ASP A 283 6.30 24.60 -8.29
C ASP A 283 5.96 23.33 -7.49
N LEU A 284 6.60 23.11 -6.33
CA LEU A 284 6.33 21.99 -5.45
C LEU A 284 4.88 21.99 -4.94
N LEU A 285 4.34 23.17 -4.56
CA LEU A 285 2.95 23.30 -4.14
C LEU A 285 1.97 22.91 -5.25
N LEU A 286 2.23 23.34 -6.48
CA LEU A 286 1.40 22.99 -7.64
C LEU A 286 1.39 21.47 -7.89
N GLU A 287 2.56 20.83 -7.82
CA GLU A 287 2.68 19.39 -8.03
C GLU A 287 1.97 18.58 -6.93
N VAL A 288 2.05 18.99 -5.66
CA VAL A 288 1.30 18.33 -4.57
C VAL A 288 -0.21 18.43 -4.80
N GLU A 289 -0.73 19.56 -5.29
CA GLU A 289 -2.15 19.70 -5.62
C GLU A 289 -2.55 18.85 -6.85
N GLN A 290 -1.65 18.60 -7.81
CA GLN A 290 -1.86 17.64 -8.88
C GLN A 290 -1.96 16.21 -8.33
N ALA A 291 -1.05 15.82 -7.42
CA ALA A 291 -1.12 14.52 -6.74
C ALA A 291 -2.44 14.35 -5.98
N ARG A 292 -2.89 15.38 -5.25
CA ARG A 292 -4.19 15.38 -4.55
C ARG A 292 -5.35 15.12 -5.50
N SER A 293 -5.36 15.82 -6.64
CA SER A 293 -6.40 15.64 -7.66
C SER A 293 -6.41 14.21 -8.22
N ALA A 294 -5.22 13.62 -8.43
CA ALA A 294 -5.09 12.24 -8.91
C ALA A 294 -5.60 11.23 -7.87
N VAL A 295 -5.29 11.43 -6.57
CA VAL A 295 -5.80 10.58 -5.48
C VAL A 295 -7.32 10.66 -5.36
N ILE A 296 -7.91 11.85 -5.44
CA ILE A 296 -9.37 12.03 -5.42
C ILE A 296 -10.02 11.28 -6.58
N ASN A 297 -9.44 11.37 -7.80
CA ASN A 297 -9.95 10.66 -8.96
C ASN A 297 -9.85 9.13 -8.78
N ALA A 298 -8.74 8.62 -8.26
CA ALA A 298 -8.58 7.20 -7.94
C ALA A 298 -9.58 6.73 -6.88
N ALA A 299 -9.79 7.51 -5.82
CA ALA A 299 -10.77 7.20 -4.77
C ALA A 299 -12.21 7.15 -5.29
N ALA A 300 -12.56 8.00 -6.26
CA ALA A 300 -13.85 7.97 -6.90
C ALA A 300 -14.03 6.76 -7.85
N ALA A 301 -12.93 6.28 -8.43
CA ALA A 301 -12.95 5.27 -9.48
C ALA A 301 -12.68 3.83 -9.00
N VAL A 302 -12.10 3.62 -7.81
CA VAL A 302 -11.64 2.27 -7.36
C VAL A 302 -12.76 1.24 -7.33
N ASP A 303 -13.99 1.66 -7.07
CA ASP A 303 -15.17 0.79 -7.01
C ASP A 303 -15.97 0.74 -8.31
N GLU A 304 -15.53 1.45 -9.36
CA GLU A 304 -16.19 1.44 -10.66
C GLU A 304 -16.25 0.01 -11.25
N THR A 305 -17.41 -0.31 -11.81
CA THR A 305 -17.64 -1.62 -12.44
C THR A 305 -16.96 -1.74 -13.79
N ASP A 306 -16.84 -0.64 -14.53
CA ASP A 306 -16.10 -0.59 -15.79
C ASP A 306 -14.59 -0.71 -15.50
N ARG A 307 -14.02 -1.85 -15.90
CA ARG A 307 -12.61 -2.17 -15.68
C ARG A 307 -11.68 -1.11 -16.27
N ILE A 308 -11.95 -0.67 -17.50
CA ILE A 308 -11.05 0.25 -18.19
C ILE A 308 -11.02 1.61 -17.50
N THR A 309 -12.15 2.16 -17.14
CA THR A 309 -12.28 3.43 -16.40
C THR A 309 -11.55 3.33 -15.06
N ARG A 310 -11.79 2.26 -14.31
CA ARG A 310 -11.16 2.00 -13.00
C ARG A 310 -9.63 1.93 -13.12
N GLU A 311 -9.14 1.03 -13.95
CA GLU A 311 -7.70 0.76 -14.04
C GLU A 311 -6.91 1.95 -14.63
N LYS A 312 -7.52 2.72 -15.54
CA LYS A 312 -6.92 3.97 -16.05
C LYS A 312 -6.77 5.01 -14.95
N ALA A 313 -7.80 5.23 -14.15
CA ALA A 313 -7.75 6.19 -13.04
C ALA A 313 -6.69 5.81 -12.00
N LEU A 314 -6.62 4.52 -11.64
CA LEU A 314 -5.65 4.00 -10.68
C LEU A 314 -4.21 4.07 -11.20
N SER A 315 -3.99 3.70 -12.48
CA SER A 315 -2.65 3.81 -13.10
C SER A 315 -2.21 5.26 -13.23
N ALA A 316 -3.12 6.18 -13.62
CA ALA A 316 -2.82 7.60 -13.67
C ALA A 316 -2.45 8.18 -12.30
N ALA A 317 -3.15 7.76 -11.24
CA ALA A 317 -2.84 8.19 -9.87
C ALA A 317 -1.47 7.66 -9.44
N LYS A 318 -1.17 6.37 -9.65
CA LYS A 318 0.11 5.79 -9.24
C LYS A 318 1.30 6.41 -10.00
N TYR A 319 1.17 6.62 -11.31
CA TYR A 319 2.13 7.39 -12.09
C TYR A 319 2.37 8.79 -11.50
N SER A 320 1.28 9.51 -11.20
CA SER A 320 1.37 10.87 -10.69
C SER A 320 2.07 10.93 -9.33
N VAL A 321 1.68 10.06 -8.38
CA VAL A 321 2.26 10.08 -7.03
C VAL A 321 3.69 9.53 -7.00
N GLY A 322 4.07 8.60 -7.90
CA GLY A 322 5.44 8.12 -8.04
C GLY A 322 6.37 9.26 -8.46
N ARG A 323 6.07 9.89 -9.59
CA ARG A 323 6.81 11.03 -10.12
C ARG A 323 6.85 12.21 -9.13
N ILE A 324 5.70 12.62 -8.62
CA ILE A 324 5.59 13.80 -7.74
C ILE A 324 6.22 13.50 -6.38
N GLY A 325 6.07 12.28 -5.84
CA GLY A 325 6.68 11.87 -4.58
C GLY A 325 8.20 11.96 -4.62
N THR A 326 8.81 11.50 -5.69
CA THR A 326 10.25 11.62 -5.92
C THR A 326 10.66 13.10 -6.02
N LEU A 327 9.93 13.91 -6.78
CA LEU A 327 10.18 15.35 -6.88
C LEU A 327 10.08 16.04 -5.50
N VAL A 328 9.03 15.75 -4.73
CA VAL A 328 8.85 16.33 -3.38
C VAL A 328 10.00 15.92 -2.46
N ALA A 329 10.43 14.66 -2.50
CA ALA A 329 11.57 14.17 -1.72
C ALA A 329 12.86 14.94 -2.07
N GLU A 330 13.20 15.05 -3.36
CA GLU A 330 14.41 15.70 -3.85
C GLU A 330 14.40 17.22 -3.56
N GLU A 331 13.32 17.92 -3.91
CA GLU A 331 13.21 19.36 -3.72
C GLU A 331 13.18 19.76 -2.25
N SER A 332 12.50 18.96 -1.40
CA SER A 332 12.49 19.23 0.04
C SER A 332 13.88 19.07 0.65
N ILE A 333 14.62 18.00 0.31
CA ILE A 333 16.00 17.81 0.74
C ILE A 333 16.88 18.95 0.22
N GLN A 334 16.76 19.31 -1.05
CA GLN A 334 17.54 20.39 -1.67
C GLN A 334 17.32 21.73 -0.96
N MET A 335 16.08 22.07 -0.64
CA MET A 335 15.74 23.32 0.03
C MET A 335 16.17 23.37 1.50
N HIS A 336 16.31 22.21 2.16
CA HIS A 336 16.89 22.11 3.50
C HIS A 336 18.44 22.12 3.47
N GLY A 337 19.05 21.72 2.35
CA GLY A 337 20.50 21.54 2.24
C GLY A 337 21.00 20.34 3.06
N GLY A 338 22.23 20.40 3.55
CA GLY A 338 22.87 19.25 4.23
C GLY A 338 22.07 18.60 5.37
N ILE A 339 21.31 19.40 6.13
CA ILE A 339 20.48 18.88 7.23
C ILE A 339 19.34 17.99 6.70
N GLY A 340 18.84 18.23 5.49
CA GLY A 340 17.78 17.45 4.87
C GLY A 340 18.14 15.96 4.64
N MET A 341 19.44 15.64 4.62
CA MET A 341 19.96 14.29 4.43
C MET A 341 20.31 13.58 5.75
N THR A 342 20.20 14.26 6.89
CA THR A 342 20.59 13.68 8.18
C THR A 342 19.51 12.72 8.70
N TRP A 343 19.92 11.73 9.51
CA TRP A 343 19.02 10.77 10.13
C TRP A 343 18.10 11.42 11.18
N GLU A 344 18.60 12.46 11.83
CA GLU A 344 17.93 13.16 12.93
C GLU A 344 16.75 14.01 12.44
N LEU A 345 16.77 14.47 11.18
CA LEU A 345 15.67 15.26 10.64
C LEU A 345 14.56 14.34 10.11
N PRO A 346 13.32 14.43 10.63
CA PRO A 346 12.21 13.60 10.19
C PRO A 346 11.96 13.62 8.67
N LEU A 347 12.25 14.73 8.00
CA LEU A 347 12.11 14.91 6.55
C LEU A 347 12.79 13.80 5.75
N SER A 348 13.99 13.36 6.17
CA SER A 348 14.74 12.32 5.46
C SER A 348 13.97 10.98 5.41
N HIS A 349 13.13 10.70 6.39
CA HIS A 349 12.30 9.49 6.45
C HIS A 349 11.05 9.60 5.58
N TYR A 350 10.47 10.80 5.47
CA TYR A 350 9.41 11.07 4.48
C TYR A 350 9.95 10.91 3.05
N ALA A 351 11.12 11.46 2.77
CA ALA A 351 11.77 11.32 1.46
C ALA A 351 11.99 9.85 1.08
N LYS A 352 12.53 9.04 2.01
CA LYS A 352 12.70 7.59 1.80
C LYS A 352 11.36 6.89 1.53
N ARG A 353 10.31 7.22 2.29
CA ARG A 353 8.99 6.61 2.10
C ARG A 353 8.39 6.98 0.76
N LEU A 354 8.46 8.23 0.34
CA LEU A 354 7.95 8.71 -0.95
C LEU A 354 8.59 7.95 -2.12
N VAL A 355 9.92 7.82 -2.13
CA VAL A 355 10.63 7.04 -3.16
C VAL A 355 10.25 5.57 -3.11
N MET A 356 10.14 4.95 -1.93
CA MET A 356 9.80 3.54 -1.81
C MET A 356 8.35 3.22 -2.18
N ILE A 357 7.41 4.14 -2.02
CA ILE A 357 6.02 3.97 -2.49
C ILE A 357 5.99 3.81 -4.02
N ASP A 358 6.85 4.51 -4.75
CA ASP A 358 6.89 4.37 -6.20
C ASP A 358 7.17 2.92 -6.63
N HIS A 359 8.04 2.22 -5.92
CA HIS A 359 8.41 0.84 -6.24
C HIS A 359 7.46 -0.25 -5.70
N GLN A 360 6.31 0.12 -5.12
CA GLN A 360 5.31 -0.85 -4.64
C GLN A 360 4.14 -0.96 -5.62
N PHE A 361 3.79 -2.17 -6.03
CA PHE A 361 2.72 -2.47 -7.00
C PHE A 361 2.92 -1.81 -8.38
N GLY A 362 4.14 -1.63 -8.82
CA GLY A 362 4.51 -0.95 -10.07
C GLY A 362 5.03 0.46 -9.84
N ASP A 363 6.04 0.85 -10.62
CA ASP A 363 6.61 2.19 -10.63
C ASP A 363 5.93 3.13 -11.64
N GLU A 364 6.43 4.36 -11.73
CA GLU A 364 5.88 5.37 -12.63
C GLU A 364 5.91 4.92 -14.09
N ASP A 365 6.98 4.28 -14.56
CA ASP A 365 7.11 3.81 -15.94
C ASP A 365 6.13 2.67 -16.25
N HIS A 366 5.99 1.70 -15.33
CA HIS A 366 5.02 0.62 -15.45
C HIS A 366 3.59 1.16 -15.56
N HIS A 367 3.20 2.09 -14.70
CA HIS A 367 1.85 2.64 -14.69
C HIS A 367 1.57 3.57 -15.87
N LEU A 368 2.57 4.30 -16.38
CA LEU A 368 2.45 5.06 -17.62
C LEU A 368 2.20 4.12 -18.80
N ALA A 369 2.99 3.06 -18.93
CA ALA A 369 2.82 2.06 -20.00
C ALA A 369 1.44 1.38 -19.91
N ARG A 370 1.00 1.01 -18.69
CA ARG A 370 -0.33 0.43 -18.44
C ARG A 370 -1.46 1.40 -18.81
N PHE A 371 -1.37 2.68 -18.45
CA PHE A 371 -2.36 3.70 -18.81
C PHE A 371 -2.48 3.85 -20.33
N ILE A 372 -1.35 3.86 -21.06
CA ILE A 372 -1.31 3.94 -22.52
C ILE A 372 -2.01 2.72 -23.13
N ALA A 373 -1.66 1.50 -22.69
CA ALA A 373 -2.25 0.26 -23.20
C ALA A 373 -3.77 0.21 -23.00
N LEU A 374 -4.26 0.58 -21.79
CA LEU A 374 -5.68 0.66 -21.49
C LEU A 374 -6.40 1.72 -22.35
N SER A 375 -5.72 2.84 -22.68
CA SER A 375 -6.29 3.90 -23.51
C SER A 375 -6.42 3.47 -24.99
N GLN A 376 -5.48 2.68 -25.48
CA GLN A 376 -5.53 2.12 -26.85
C GLN A 376 -6.66 1.10 -26.97
N ALA A 377 -6.84 0.22 -25.99
CA ALA A 377 -7.94 -0.74 -25.96
C ALA A 377 -9.34 -0.08 -26.02
N THR A 378 -9.46 1.15 -25.55
CA THR A 378 -10.72 1.91 -25.61
C THR A 378 -10.96 2.51 -27.01
N ALA A 379 -9.93 2.72 -27.81
CA ALA A 379 -10.05 3.36 -29.14
C ALA A 379 -10.39 2.35 -30.27
N GLU A 380 -10.26 1.05 -29.99
CA GLU A 380 -10.55 -0.04 -30.94
C GLU A 380 -12.00 -0.57 -30.83
N VAL A 381 -12.80 -0.10 -29.88
CA VAL A 381 -14.21 -0.41 -29.66
C VAL A 381 -15.09 0.73 -30.14
#